data_4ef232d2489c9222ae6ed7fd17016120
#
_entry.id   4ef232d2489c9222ae6ed7fd17016120
#
_cell.length_a   1.000
_cell.length_b   1.000
_cell.length_c   1.000
_cell.angle_alpha   90.00
_cell.angle_beta   90.00
_cell.angle_gamma   90.00
#
_symmetry.space_group_name_H-M   'P 1'
#
loop_
_entity.id
_entity.type
_entity.pdbx_description
1 polymer ?
#
loop_
_entity_poly.entity_id
_entity_poly.type
_entity_poly.pdbx_seq_one_letter_code
_entity_poly.pdbx_strand_id
1 'polypeptide(L)'
;MSRTFIWGHRGAGFTGVQNTLSSFRNAIKIGVEGIKTEARLLKGGEVVLCSYQSLKKNGKDVLINELDIEDIKEFKLENGETIPTLREVFTAFKKYDIAYNFDIIDPNAGIKIIEIAEEFNLIDRIEIAKPSIYPHPLPTIFSKIREFNQDVTLVNSIFLKNSIINEKHLELEDMKKLNIQVINVNFNYASYDLFKKVKDEGFKFYIWGILFARSIKNFLSMKYKGEYVDAVFSNLPNRVVKMRDEIQKFN
;
A
#
# COMPACT_ATOMS: atom_id res chain seq x y z
N MET A 1 -10.17 -5.62 -21.55
CA MET A 1 -10.28 -4.52 -20.56
C MET A 1 -9.58 -4.94 -19.27
N SER A 2 -8.74 -4.09 -18.70
CA SER A 2 -8.12 -4.39 -17.41
C SER A 2 -9.17 -4.33 -16.29
N ARG A 3 -9.17 -5.33 -15.40
CA ARG A 3 -10.01 -5.35 -14.20
C ARG A 3 -9.40 -4.50 -13.12
N THR A 4 -10.22 -4.02 -12.17
CA THR A 4 -9.74 -3.33 -10.98
C THR A 4 -8.82 -4.25 -10.17
N PHE A 5 -7.60 -3.81 -9.89
CA PHE A 5 -6.63 -4.52 -9.07
C PHE A 5 -7.03 -4.47 -7.58
N ILE A 6 -6.91 -5.58 -6.86
CA ILE A 6 -7.33 -5.66 -5.46
C ILE A 6 -6.13 -5.85 -4.55
N TRP A 7 -5.93 -4.87 -3.68
CA TRP A 7 -4.95 -4.91 -2.62
C TRP A 7 -5.57 -5.42 -1.31
N GLY A 8 -5.01 -6.47 -0.73
CA GLY A 8 -5.32 -6.90 0.62
C GLY A 8 -4.62 -5.99 1.64
N HIS A 9 -5.39 -5.16 2.36
CA HIS A 9 -4.83 -4.22 3.33
C HIS A 9 -4.30 -4.95 4.55
N ARG A 10 -2.98 -4.88 4.76
CA ARG A 10 -2.23 -5.61 5.78
C ARG A 10 -2.43 -7.13 5.70
N GLY A 11 -2.56 -7.64 4.46
CA GLY A 11 -2.90 -9.02 4.16
C GLY A 11 -4.41 -9.26 4.02
N ALA A 12 -4.97 -10.21 4.77
CA ALA A 12 -6.39 -10.56 4.73
C ALA A 12 -7.30 -9.59 5.50
N GLY A 13 -6.79 -8.42 5.89
CA GLY A 13 -7.52 -7.36 6.57
C GLY A 13 -8.05 -7.80 7.93
N PHE A 14 -9.36 -7.66 8.17
CA PHE A 14 -9.99 -7.96 9.47
C PHE A 14 -10.22 -9.46 9.73
N THR A 15 -9.84 -10.35 8.82
CA THR A 15 -10.05 -11.79 8.97
C THR A 15 -8.89 -12.53 9.65
N GLY A 16 -7.93 -11.79 10.21
CA GLY A 16 -6.78 -12.33 10.95
C GLY A 16 -5.91 -11.23 11.53
N VAL A 17 -4.84 -11.61 12.21
CA VAL A 17 -3.86 -10.65 12.75
C VAL A 17 -3.10 -10.04 11.60
N GLN A 18 -3.26 -8.73 11.43
CA GLN A 18 -2.73 -7.95 10.33
C GLN A 18 -1.20 -7.90 10.32
N ASN A 19 -0.60 -7.72 9.13
CA ASN A 19 0.86 -7.64 8.96
C ASN A 19 1.60 -8.88 9.49
N THR A 20 1.05 -10.08 9.23
CA THR A 20 1.66 -11.37 9.57
C THR A 20 1.82 -12.24 8.31
N LEU A 21 2.73 -13.20 8.36
CA LEU A 21 2.90 -14.17 7.26
C LEU A 21 1.61 -14.98 7.03
N SER A 22 0.88 -15.32 8.10
CA SER A 22 -0.40 -16.02 8.00
C SER A 22 -1.47 -15.16 7.31
N SER A 23 -1.56 -13.87 7.65
CA SER A 23 -2.48 -12.92 7.01
C SER A 23 -2.17 -12.74 5.52
N PHE A 24 -0.90 -12.63 5.15
CA PHE A 24 -0.47 -12.52 3.75
C PHE A 24 -0.80 -13.78 2.96
N ARG A 25 -0.55 -14.97 3.53
CA ARG A 25 -0.93 -16.24 2.93
C ARG A 25 -2.45 -16.36 2.72
N ASN A 26 -3.24 -15.90 3.68
CA ASN A 26 -4.69 -15.89 3.56
C ASN A 26 -5.17 -14.91 2.49
N ALA A 27 -4.56 -13.73 2.37
CA ALA A 27 -4.87 -12.78 1.30
C ALA A 27 -4.64 -13.39 -0.10
N ILE A 28 -3.51 -14.09 -0.28
CA ILE A 28 -3.21 -14.80 -1.52
C ILE A 28 -4.28 -15.87 -1.82
N LYS A 29 -4.69 -16.67 -0.81
CA LYS A 29 -5.76 -17.68 -0.97
C LYS A 29 -7.12 -17.07 -1.32
N ILE A 30 -7.40 -15.86 -0.85
CA ILE A 30 -8.60 -15.10 -1.20
C ILE A 30 -8.58 -14.68 -2.67
N GLY A 31 -7.40 -14.56 -3.29
CA GLY A 31 -7.25 -14.16 -4.70
C GLY A 31 -7.04 -12.66 -4.88
N VAL A 32 -6.40 -11.98 -3.90
CA VAL A 32 -5.92 -10.61 -4.12
C VAL A 32 -4.73 -10.63 -5.08
N GLU A 33 -4.57 -9.56 -5.83
CA GLU A 33 -3.43 -9.39 -6.73
C GLU A 33 -2.22 -8.75 -6.03
N GLY A 34 -2.43 -8.12 -4.86
CA GLY A 34 -1.34 -7.50 -4.12
C GLY A 34 -1.60 -7.38 -2.62
N ILE A 35 -0.52 -7.20 -1.88
CA ILE A 35 -0.52 -6.97 -0.44
C ILE A 35 -0.06 -5.54 -0.17
N LYS A 36 -0.89 -4.79 0.57
CA LYS A 36 -0.56 -3.47 1.08
C LYS A 36 -0.18 -3.56 2.56
N THR A 37 0.94 -2.97 2.92
CA THR A 37 1.44 -2.97 4.30
C THR A 37 2.21 -1.69 4.62
N GLU A 38 2.56 -1.47 5.87
CA GLU A 38 3.46 -0.41 6.31
C GLU A 38 4.86 -0.99 6.53
N ALA A 39 5.87 -0.31 6.01
CA ALA A 39 7.27 -0.69 6.17
C ALA A 39 7.99 0.28 7.12
N ARG A 40 8.84 -0.27 7.98
CA ARG A 40 9.66 0.45 8.94
C ARG A 40 11.10 -0.02 8.87
N LEU A 41 12.03 0.93 8.93
CA LEU A 41 13.47 0.66 8.96
C LEU A 41 13.91 0.55 10.41
N LEU A 42 14.60 -0.55 10.76
CA LEU A 42 15.23 -0.73 12.06
C LEU A 42 16.59 -0.01 12.12
N LYS A 43 17.12 0.13 13.33
CA LYS A 43 18.45 0.71 13.59
C LYS A 43 19.57 -0.02 12.83
N GLY A 44 19.48 -1.34 12.70
CA GLY A 44 20.43 -2.19 11.98
C GLY A 44 20.26 -2.18 10.46
N GLY A 45 19.25 -1.46 9.91
CA GLY A 45 19.02 -1.37 8.48
C GLY A 45 18.06 -2.45 7.93
N GLU A 46 17.51 -3.32 8.78
CA GLU A 46 16.47 -4.28 8.37
C GLU A 46 15.14 -3.56 8.18
N VAL A 47 14.35 -4.02 7.20
CA VAL A 47 12.99 -3.57 6.98
C VAL A 47 12.00 -4.56 7.58
N VAL A 48 11.13 -4.09 8.48
CA VAL A 48 10.03 -4.85 9.06
C VAL A 48 8.67 -4.33 8.60
N LEU A 49 7.67 -5.21 8.56
CA LEU A 49 6.33 -4.89 8.07
C LEU A 49 5.35 -4.79 9.24
N CYS A 50 5.11 -3.56 9.69
CA CYS A 50 4.18 -3.30 10.78
C CYS A 50 3.61 -1.88 10.74
N SER A 51 2.44 -1.70 11.34
CA SER A 51 1.79 -0.38 11.48
C SER A 51 2.24 0.40 12.72
N TYR A 52 2.98 -0.24 13.62
CA TYR A 52 3.46 0.38 14.85
C TYR A 52 4.51 1.46 14.55
N GLN A 53 4.54 2.51 15.36
CA GLN A 53 5.64 3.50 15.37
C GLN A 53 6.61 3.23 16.52
N SER A 54 6.13 2.61 17.61
CA SER A 54 6.91 2.19 18.76
C SER A 54 6.44 0.84 19.28
N LEU A 55 7.31 0.14 20.00
CA LEU A 55 6.99 -1.07 20.74
C LEU A 55 7.40 -0.90 22.22
N LYS A 56 6.76 -1.66 23.11
CA LYS A 56 7.15 -1.67 24.52
C LYS A 56 8.36 -2.58 24.74
N LYS A 57 9.47 -1.96 25.21
CA LYS A 57 10.68 -2.66 25.66
C LYS A 57 10.95 -2.27 27.10
N ASN A 58 10.98 -3.26 28.02
CA ASN A 58 11.18 -3.03 29.47
C ASN A 58 10.20 -1.98 30.05
N GLY A 59 8.92 -2.03 29.61
CA GLY A 59 7.86 -1.12 30.08
C GLY A 59 7.87 0.28 29.47
N LYS A 60 8.85 0.61 28.63
CA LYS A 60 8.96 1.92 27.93
C LYS A 60 8.63 1.78 26.47
N ASP A 61 7.97 2.81 25.89
CA ASP A 61 7.78 2.90 24.45
C ASP A 61 9.10 3.29 23.77
N VAL A 62 9.58 2.45 22.87
CA VAL A 62 10.80 2.65 22.08
C VAL A 62 10.41 2.71 20.60
N LEU A 63 10.91 3.71 19.87
CA LEU A 63 10.61 3.84 18.45
C LEU A 63 11.17 2.66 17.64
N ILE A 64 10.46 2.26 16.60
CA ILE A 64 10.86 1.12 15.76
C ILE A 64 12.28 1.30 15.18
N ASN A 65 12.63 2.52 14.77
CA ASN A 65 13.95 2.83 14.21
C ASN A 65 15.10 2.87 15.24
N GLU A 66 14.77 2.71 16.53
CA GLU A 66 15.74 2.56 17.63
C GLU A 66 15.93 1.12 18.07
N LEU A 67 15.08 0.19 17.54
CA LEU A 67 15.11 -1.23 17.85
C LEU A 67 16.02 -2.00 16.89
N ASP A 68 16.59 -3.10 17.41
CA ASP A 68 17.32 -4.09 16.64
C ASP A 68 16.42 -5.26 16.24
N ILE A 69 16.90 -6.14 15.35
CA ILE A 69 16.11 -7.29 14.88
C ILE A 69 15.80 -8.29 16.00
N GLU A 70 16.67 -8.42 16.98
CA GLU A 70 16.48 -9.25 18.17
C GLU A 70 15.26 -8.80 18.96
N ASP A 71 15.10 -7.48 19.17
CA ASP A 71 13.95 -6.90 19.86
C ASP A 71 12.63 -7.23 19.14
N ILE A 72 12.66 -7.16 17.80
CA ILE A 72 11.49 -7.49 16.97
C ILE A 72 11.12 -8.99 17.07
N LYS A 73 12.11 -9.88 17.13
CA LYS A 73 11.88 -11.32 17.25
C LYS A 73 11.30 -11.72 18.61
N GLU A 74 11.63 -10.97 19.66
CA GLU A 74 11.05 -11.18 20.99
C GLU A 74 9.59 -10.72 21.08
N PHE A 75 9.20 -9.71 20.27
CA PHE A 75 7.85 -9.21 20.28
C PHE A 75 6.88 -10.18 19.62
N LYS A 76 5.84 -10.61 20.39
CA LYS A 76 4.79 -11.52 19.91
C LYS A 76 3.50 -10.76 19.66
N LEU A 77 2.93 -11.00 18.48
CA LEU A 77 1.59 -10.55 18.12
C LEU A 77 0.52 -11.44 18.80
N GLU A 78 -0.74 -11.00 18.74
CA GLU A 78 -1.87 -11.68 19.39
C GLU A 78 -2.01 -13.16 19.03
N ASN A 79 -1.60 -13.55 17.82
CA ASN A 79 -1.63 -14.93 17.34
C ASN A 79 -0.33 -15.71 17.59
N GLY A 80 0.62 -15.13 18.33
CA GLY A 80 1.92 -15.73 18.63
C GLY A 80 2.99 -15.61 17.52
N GLU A 81 2.64 -15.08 16.35
CA GLU A 81 3.63 -14.76 15.31
C GLU A 81 4.48 -13.54 15.71
N THR A 82 5.62 -13.39 15.07
CA THR A 82 6.47 -12.18 15.16
C THR A 82 6.12 -11.20 14.06
N ILE A 83 6.54 -9.95 14.21
CA ILE A 83 6.53 -8.97 13.12
C ILE A 83 7.50 -9.48 12.03
N PRO A 84 7.03 -9.68 10.78
CA PRO A 84 7.89 -10.22 9.75
C PRO A 84 8.83 -9.15 9.18
N THR A 85 10.03 -9.57 8.82
CA THR A 85 10.92 -8.78 7.97
C THR A 85 10.48 -8.84 6.50
N LEU A 86 10.88 -7.84 5.72
CA LEU A 86 10.63 -7.85 4.28
C LEU A 86 11.27 -9.07 3.58
N ARG A 87 12.48 -9.46 4.01
CA ARG A 87 13.17 -10.64 3.49
C ARG A 87 12.42 -11.95 3.76
N GLU A 88 11.84 -12.09 4.94
CA GLU A 88 10.99 -13.25 5.26
C GLU A 88 9.75 -13.30 4.37
N VAL A 89 9.11 -12.14 4.14
CA VAL A 89 7.93 -12.05 3.27
C VAL A 89 8.28 -12.40 1.81
N PHE A 90 9.34 -11.82 1.27
CA PHE A 90 9.75 -12.14 -0.10
C PHE A 90 10.19 -13.60 -0.24
N THR A 91 10.93 -14.14 0.74
CA THR A 91 11.30 -15.57 0.75
C THR A 91 10.05 -16.47 0.74
N ALA A 92 9.03 -16.15 1.54
CA ALA A 92 7.82 -16.95 1.65
C ALA A 92 6.91 -16.87 0.42
N PHE A 93 6.88 -15.71 -0.27
CA PHE A 93 5.84 -15.42 -1.25
C PHE A 93 6.34 -15.06 -2.67
N LYS A 94 7.64 -14.92 -2.94
CA LYS A 94 8.18 -14.58 -4.28
C LYS A 94 7.71 -15.49 -5.43
N LYS A 95 7.32 -16.73 -5.12
CA LYS A 95 6.79 -17.69 -6.11
C LYS A 95 5.36 -17.42 -6.56
N TYR A 96 4.62 -16.60 -5.82
CA TYR A 96 3.26 -16.22 -6.19
C TYR A 96 3.30 -14.97 -7.07
N ASP A 97 2.35 -14.88 -7.99
CA ASP A 97 2.20 -13.70 -8.83
C ASP A 97 1.38 -12.63 -8.10
N ILE A 98 2.06 -11.94 -7.17
CA ILE A 98 1.47 -10.85 -6.37
C ILE A 98 2.40 -9.64 -6.34
N ALA A 99 1.81 -8.47 -6.20
CA ALA A 99 2.52 -7.21 -5.99
C ALA A 99 2.51 -6.80 -4.50
N TYR A 100 3.37 -5.85 -4.16
CA TYR A 100 3.52 -5.34 -2.79
C TYR A 100 3.48 -3.80 -2.80
N ASN A 101 2.65 -3.22 -1.95
CA ASN A 101 2.57 -1.77 -1.77
C ASN A 101 2.97 -1.42 -0.34
N PHE A 102 3.98 -0.55 -0.19
CA PHE A 102 4.58 -0.21 1.09
C PHE A 102 4.35 1.24 1.45
N ASP A 103 3.58 1.52 2.53
CA ASP A 103 3.57 2.84 3.15
C ASP A 103 4.87 3.06 3.93
N ILE A 104 5.58 4.11 3.59
CA ILE A 104 6.80 4.52 4.27
C ILE A 104 6.67 5.94 4.85
N ILE A 105 7.36 6.20 5.95
CA ILE A 105 7.50 7.54 6.56
C ILE A 105 8.94 8.05 6.51
N ASP A 106 9.87 7.20 6.11
CA ASP A 106 11.30 7.50 5.97
C ASP A 106 11.76 7.13 4.55
N PRO A 107 12.33 8.07 3.78
CA PRO A 107 12.89 7.77 2.46
C PRO A 107 13.94 6.65 2.46
N ASN A 108 14.72 6.51 3.55
CA ASN A 108 15.71 5.43 3.65
C ASN A 108 15.06 4.04 3.70
N ALA A 109 13.88 3.92 4.31
CA ALA A 109 13.10 2.69 4.26
C ALA A 109 12.71 2.34 2.81
N GLY A 110 12.31 3.35 2.02
CA GLY A 110 11.99 3.18 0.60
C GLY A 110 13.19 2.71 -0.22
N ILE A 111 14.36 3.30 -0.02
CA ILE A 111 15.60 2.88 -0.68
C ILE A 111 15.93 1.44 -0.31
N LYS A 112 15.85 1.10 0.97
CA LYS A 112 16.16 -0.27 1.44
C LYS A 112 15.19 -1.31 0.90
N ILE A 113 13.90 -0.94 0.73
CA ILE A 113 12.91 -1.80 0.07
C ILE A 113 13.31 -2.08 -1.38
N ILE A 114 13.75 -1.06 -2.11
CA ILE A 114 14.21 -1.19 -3.51
C ILE A 114 15.42 -2.14 -3.59
N GLU A 115 16.45 -1.92 -2.77
CA GLU A 115 17.63 -2.80 -2.71
C GLU A 115 17.24 -4.26 -2.49
N ILE A 116 16.37 -4.52 -1.50
CA ILE A 116 15.93 -5.89 -1.21
C ILE A 116 15.07 -6.44 -2.35
N ALA A 117 14.21 -5.62 -2.97
CA ALA A 117 13.39 -6.06 -4.10
C ALA A 117 14.24 -6.43 -5.32
N GLU A 118 15.33 -5.70 -5.60
CA GLU A 118 16.28 -6.03 -6.66
C GLU A 118 16.98 -7.36 -6.37
N GLU A 119 17.46 -7.60 -5.15
CA GLU A 119 18.07 -8.87 -4.74
C GLU A 119 17.12 -10.08 -4.96
N PHE A 120 15.82 -9.88 -4.78
CA PHE A 120 14.80 -10.92 -4.96
C PHE A 120 14.22 -10.99 -6.39
N ASN A 121 14.62 -10.09 -7.31
CA ASN A 121 14.05 -9.89 -8.65
C ASN A 121 12.54 -9.57 -8.59
N LEU A 122 12.16 -8.68 -7.69
CA LEU A 122 10.76 -8.26 -7.45
C LEU A 122 10.54 -6.76 -7.66
N ILE A 123 11.50 -6.03 -8.24
CA ILE A 123 11.42 -4.57 -8.40
C ILE A 123 10.16 -4.14 -9.18
N ASP A 124 9.78 -4.88 -10.21
CA ASP A 124 8.59 -4.61 -11.02
C ASP A 124 7.27 -4.91 -10.30
N ARG A 125 7.34 -5.49 -9.11
CA ARG A 125 6.16 -5.88 -8.31
C ARG A 125 5.99 -5.05 -7.05
N ILE A 126 6.80 -4.01 -6.86
CA ILE A 126 6.69 -3.14 -5.68
C ILE A 126 6.17 -1.76 -6.04
N GLU A 127 5.42 -1.19 -5.11
CA GLU A 127 5.01 0.20 -5.10
C GLU A 127 5.38 0.82 -3.76
N ILE A 128 5.89 2.05 -3.77
CA ILE A 128 6.22 2.81 -2.56
C ILE A 128 5.24 3.97 -2.41
N ALA A 129 4.56 4.02 -1.27
CA ALA A 129 3.50 4.96 -1.00
C ALA A 129 3.84 5.92 0.14
N LYS A 130 3.48 7.20 -0.02
CA LYS A 130 3.38 8.13 1.08
C LYS A 130 2.08 7.81 1.84
N PRO A 131 2.12 7.59 3.18
CA PRO A 131 0.89 7.37 3.94
C PRO A 131 -0.02 8.60 3.92
N SER A 132 -1.31 8.37 3.82
CA SER A 132 -2.30 9.45 3.81
C SER A 132 -2.31 10.32 5.08
N ILE A 133 -1.89 9.76 6.21
CA ILE A 133 -1.81 10.48 7.50
C ILE A 133 -0.56 11.37 7.64
N TYR A 134 0.32 11.35 6.63
CA TYR A 134 1.59 12.09 6.68
C TYR A 134 1.45 13.41 5.92
N PRO A 135 1.46 14.57 6.63
CA PRO A 135 1.17 15.88 6.03
C PRO A 135 2.33 16.49 5.23
N HIS A 136 3.43 15.74 5.05
CA HIS A 136 4.60 16.26 4.36
C HIS A 136 4.41 16.33 2.84
N PRO A 137 4.97 17.35 2.18
CA PRO A 137 5.00 17.46 0.72
C PRO A 137 5.65 16.24 0.07
N LEU A 138 5.25 15.90 -1.16
CA LEU A 138 5.78 14.77 -1.92
C LEU A 138 7.31 14.77 -2.04
N PRO A 139 7.98 15.92 -2.31
CA PRO A 139 9.45 15.94 -2.40
C PRO A 139 10.15 15.47 -1.13
N THR A 140 9.60 15.73 0.05
CA THR A 140 10.19 15.31 1.34
C THR A 140 10.38 13.79 1.41
N ILE A 141 9.44 13.02 0.85
CA ILE A 141 9.47 11.55 0.87
C ILE A 141 10.12 11.00 -0.39
N PHE A 142 9.80 11.56 -1.56
CA PHE A 142 10.10 10.88 -2.81
C PHE A 142 11.33 11.39 -3.56
N SER A 143 11.87 12.60 -3.28
CA SER A 143 13.04 13.10 -4.00
C SER A 143 14.22 12.14 -3.90
N LYS A 144 14.58 11.74 -2.67
CA LYS A 144 15.70 10.85 -2.41
C LYS A 144 15.49 9.46 -3.01
N ILE A 145 14.26 8.95 -3.00
CA ILE A 145 13.92 7.67 -3.62
C ILE A 145 14.07 7.76 -5.13
N ARG A 146 13.60 8.85 -5.73
CA ARG A 146 13.66 9.05 -7.18
C ARG A 146 15.10 9.28 -7.66
N GLU A 147 15.94 9.92 -6.87
CA GLU A 147 17.38 10.02 -7.12
C GLU A 147 18.07 8.64 -7.13
N PHE A 148 17.63 7.73 -6.26
CA PHE A 148 18.16 6.37 -6.16
C PHE A 148 17.63 5.44 -7.27
N ASN A 149 16.31 5.49 -7.55
CA ASN A 149 15.67 4.65 -8.58
C ASN A 149 14.63 5.44 -9.36
N GLN A 150 14.79 5.49 -10.70
CA GLN A 150 13.95 6.29 -11.58
C GLN A 150 12.61 5.63 -11.95
N ASP A 151 12.48 4.32 -11.78
CA ASP A 151 11.41 3.53 -12.41
C ASP A 151 10.40 2.95 -11.40
N VAL A 152 10.78 2.79 -10.11
CA VAL A 152 9.87 2.24 -9.11
C VAL A 152 8.56 3.02 -9.05
N THR A 153 7.44 2.31 -8.98
CA THR A 153 6.12 2.95 -8.88
C THR A 153 5.96 3.67 -7.55
N LEU A 154 5.64 4.97 -7.63
CA LEU A 154 5.37 5.82 -6.48
C LEU A 154 3.89 6.15 -6.39
N VAL A 155 3.36 6.17 -5.15
CA VAL A 155 1.95 6.37 -4.85
C VAL A 155 1.74 7.55 -3.91
N ASN A 156 1.04 8.58 -4.38
CA ASN A 156 0.58 9.69 -3.56
C ASN A 156 -0.75 9.32 -2.89
N SER A 157 -0.74 8.94 -1.61
CA SER A 157 -1.96 8.72 -0.85
C SER A 157 -2.44 10.02 -0.22
N ILE A 158 -3.58 10.51 -0.70
CA ILE A 158 -4.18 11.76 -0.24
C ILE A 158 -5.09 11.49 0.95
N PHE A 159 -4.89 12.23 2.01
CA PHE A 159 -5.78 12.27 3.17
C PHE A 159 -6.20 13.70 3.45
N LEU A 160 -7.51 13.87 3.68
CA LEU A 160 -8.08 15.14 4.06
C LEU A 160 -8.84 14.97 5.37
N LYS A 161 -8.52 15.81 6.32
CA LYS A 161 -9.30 15.90 7.55
C LYS A 161 -10.39 16.95 7.33
N ASN A 162 -11.64 16.49 7.11
CA ASN A 162 -12.83 17.35 6.99
C ASN A 162 -12.81 18.39 5.85
N SER A 163 -12.24 18.06 4.71
CA SER A 163 -12.13 18.99 3.57
C SER A 163 -12.57 18.32 2.28
N ILE A 164 -13.04 19.11 1.31
CA ILE A 164 -13.27 18.66 -0.06
C ILE A 164 -11.92 18.62 -0.78
N ILE A 165 -11.65 17.58 -1.56
CA ILE A 165 -10.46 17.52 -2.42
C ILE A 165 -10.52 18.69 -3.42
N ASN A 166 -9.47 19.47 -3.45
CA ASN A 166 -9.22 20.48 -4.47
C ASN A 166 -7.88 20.19 -5.18
N GLU A 167 -7.58 20.96 -6.23
CA GLU A 167 -6.40 20.74 -7.06
C GLU A 167 -5.07 20.78 -6.29
N LYS A 168 -4.96 21.66 -5.30
CA LYS A 168 -3.75 21.76 -4.48
C LYS A 168 -3.44 20.49 -3.69
N HIS A 169 -4.47 19.75 -3.28
CA HIS A 169 -4.29 18.50 -2.56
C HIS A 169 -3.76 17.36 -3.44
N LEU A 170 -3.88 17.47 -4.77
CA LEU A 170 -3.39 16.45 -5.70
C LEU A 170 -1.88 16.56 -5.93
N GLU A 171 -1.29 17.74 -5.68
CA GLU A 171 0.15 18.00 -5.86
C GLU A 171 0.65 17.61 -7.27
N LEU A 172 -0.16 17.89 -8.32
CA LEU A 172 0.08 17.37 -9.68
C LEU A 172 1.42 17.79 -10.29
N GLU A 173 1.90 19.01 -9.99
CA GLU A 173 3.20 19.49 -10.48
C GLU A 173 4.34 18.66 -9.87
N ASP A 174 4.33 18.44 -8.57
CA ASP A 174 5.32 17.60 -7.89
C ASP A 174 5.21 16.14 -8.34
N MET A 175 4.00 15.64 -8.58
CA MET A 175 3.80 14.30 -9.12
C MET A 175 4.45 14.12 -10.51
N LYS A 176 4.26 15.10 -11.41
CA LYS A 176 4.89 15.08 -12.75
C LYS A 176 6.41 15.20 -12.64
N LYS A 177 6.91 16.13 -11.82
CA LYS A 177 8.35 16.35 -11.60
C LYS A 177 9.06 15.13 -11.03
N LEU A 178 8.41 14.42 -10.10
CA LEU A 178 8.97 13.24 -9.43
C LEU A 178 8.58 11.93 -10.11
N ASN A 179 7.95 11.99 -11.29
CA ASN A 179 7.45 10.80 -11.99
C ASN A 179 6.65 9.88 -11.05
N ILE A 180 5.67 10.43 -10.32
CA ILE A 180 4.76 9.66 -9.45
C ILE A 180 3.58 9.21 -10.31
N GLN A 181 3.24 7.91 -10.28
CA GLN A 181 2.29 7.33 -11.23
C GLN A 181 0.86 7.24 -10.70
N VAL A 182 0.68 7.28 -9.36
CA VAL A 182 -0.59 6.90 -8.74
C VAL A 182 -1.09 7.95 -7.77
N ILE A 183 -2.37 8.28 -7.88
CA ILE A 183 -3.14 9.02 -6.87
C ILE A 183 -4.04 8.02 -6.14
N ASN A 184 -3.90 7.93 -4.82
CA ASN A 184 -4.68 7.06 -3.95
C ASN A 184 -5.51 7.87 -2.95
N VAL A 185 -6.82 7.71 -2.96
CA VAL A 185 -7.75 8.52 -2.15
C VAL A 185 -8.63 7.67 -1.23
N ASN A 186 -9.03 8.25 -0.11
CA ASN A 186 -10.05 7.62 0.73
C ASN A 186 -11.40 7.59 -0.01
N PHE A 187 -12.15 6.50 0.14
CA PHE A 187 -13.44 6.29 -0.53
C PHE A 187 -14.47 7.41 -0.24
N ASN A 188 -14.38 8.10 0.90
CA ASN A 188 -15.25 9.22 1.24
C ASN A 188 -15.05 10.45 0.35
N TYR A 189 -13.89 10.56 -0.29
CA TYR A 189 -13.53 11.68 -1.19
C TYR A 189 -13.48 11.26 -2.66
N ALA A 190 -13.55 9.96 -2.94
CA ALA A 190 -13.54 9.45 -4.28
C ALA A 190 -14.88 9.75 -4.98
N SER A 191 -14.81 10.36 -6.15
CA SER A 191 -15.96 10.67 -7.01
C SER A 191 -15.66 10.34 -8.46
N TYR A 192 -16.69 10.27 -9.29
CA TYR A 192 -16.53 10.09 -10.73
C TYR A 192 -15.72 11.24 -11.37
N ASP A 193 -16.01 12.48 -10.96
CA ASP A 193 -15.32 13.66 -11.52
C ASP A 193 -13.83 13.67 -11.14
N LEU A 194 -13.51 13.28 -9.91
CA LEU A 194 -12.12 13.13 -9.50
C LEU A 194 -11.41 11.99 -10.27
N PHE A 195 -12.07 10.85 -10.43
CA PHE A 195 -11.54 9.74 -11.23
C PHE A 195 -11.24 10.19 -12.66
N LYS A 196 -12.23 10.82 -13.32
CA LYS A 196 -12.08 11.38 -14.67
C LYS A 196 -10.88 12.34 -14.75
N LYS A 197 -10.79 13.31 -13.81
CA LYS A 197 -9.69 14.27 -13.77
C LYS A 197 -8.33 13.59 -13.64
N VAL A 198 -8.19 12.66 -12.72
CA VAL A 198 -6.94 11.93 -12.50
C VAL A 198 -6.51 11.14 -13.73
N LYS A 199 -7.47 10.49 -14.41
CA LYS A 199 -7.20 9.75 -15.67
C LYS A 199 -6.84 10.69 -16.82
N ASP A 200 -7.49 11.86 -16.94
CA ASP A 200 -7.19 12.86 -17.97
C ASP A 200 -5.79 13.48 -17.78
N GLU A 201 -5.30 13.56 -16.54
CA GLU A 201 -3.93 13.96 -16.21
C GLU A 201 -2.88 12.84 -16.42
N GLY A 202 -3.31 11.64 -16.80
CA GLY A 202 -2.43 10.50 -17.11
C GLY A 202 -2.02 9.64 -15.91
N PHE A 203 -2.64 9.84 -14.73
CA PHE A 203 -2.33 9.07 -13.52
C PHE A 203 -3.24 7.86 -13.34
N LYS A 204 -2.78 6.86 -12.58
CA LYS A 204 -3.62 5.79 -12.06
C LYS A 204 -4.43 6.30 -10.86
N PHE A 205 -5.66 5.80 -10.73
CA PHE A 205 -6.57 6.17 -9.65
C PHE A 205 -6.86 4.98 -8.74
N TYR A 206 -6.40 5.05 -7.50
CA TYR A 206 -6.59 4.04 -6.47
C TYR A 206 -7.55 4.56 -5.40
N ILE A 207 -8.32 3.65 -4.79
CA ILE A 207 -9.27 3.99 -3.72
C ILE A 207 -9.02 3.08 -2.52
N TRP A 208 -8.92 3.67 -1.32
CA TRP A 208 -8.73 2.91 -0.10
C TRP A 208 -9.88 3.09 0.90
N GLY A 209 -9.99 2.13 1.86
CA GLY A 209 -10.96 2.17 2.94
C GLY A 209 -12.34 1.60 2.59
N ILE A 210 -12.49 0.93 1.46
CA ILE A 210 -13.77 0.38 1.02
C ILE A 210 -14.14 -0.84 1.87
N LEU A 211 -15.31 -0.77 2.55
CA LEU A 211 -15.81 -1.84 3.44
C LEU A 211 -17.24 -2.28 3.11
N PHE A 212 -18.10 -1.32 2.77
CA PHE A 212 -19.55 -1.56 2.61
C PHE A 212 -19.89 -2.02 1.20
N ALA A 213 -20.81 -2.99 1.08
CA ALA A 213 -21.21 -3.57 -0.20
C ALA A 213 -21.66 -2.51 -1.23
N ARG A 214 -22.39 -1.47 -0.80
CA ARG A 214 -22.82 -0.38 -1.68
C ARG A 214 -21.62 0.39 -2.26
N SER A 215 -20.64 0.75 -1.43
CA SER A 215 -19.43 1.46 -1.86
C SER A 215 -18.58 0.57 -2.77
N ILE A 216 -18.40 -0.71 -2.42
CA ILE A 216 -17.69 -1.69 -3.24
C ILE A 216 -18.32 -1.76 -4.63
N LYS A 217 -19.64 -1.99 -4.72
CA LYS A 217 -20.37 -2.06 -5.99
C LYS A 217 -20.21 -0.78 -6.81
N ASN A 218 -20.36 0.39 -6.17
CA ASN A 218 -20.25 1.68 -6.83
C ASN A 218 -18.89 1.85 -7.50
N PHE A 219 -17.80 1.68 -6.76
CA PHE A 219 -16.46 1.90 -7.30
C PHE A 219 -16.00 0.81 -8.29
N LEU A 220 -16.39 -0.44 -8.08
CA LEU A 220 -16.09 -1.52 -9.05
C LEU A 220 -16.89 -1.40 -10.35
N SER A 221 -18.01 -0.67 -10.36
CA SER A 221 -18.80 -0.41 -11.58
C SER A 221 -18.39 0.90 -12.27
N MET A 222 -17.57 1.74 -11.62
CA MET A 222 -17.18 3.04 -12.15
C MET A 222 -16.23 2.87 -13.34
N LYS A 223 -16.57 3.50 -14.47
CA LYS A 223 -15.78 3.46 -15.71
C LYS A 223 -15.59 4.85 -16.29
N TYR A 224 -14.40 5.10 -16.83
CA TYR A 224 -14.11 6.26 -17.67
C TYR A 224 -13.30 5.82 -18.90
N LYS A 225 -13.69 6.26 -20.10
CA LYS A 225 -13.08 5.86 -21.39
C LYS A 225 -12.93 4.33 -21.56
N GLY A 226 -13.89 3.56 -20.99
CA GLY A 226 -13.85 2.09 -21.04
C GLY A 226 -13.02 1.42 -19.96
N GLU A 227 -12.26 2.19 -19.17
CA GLU A 227 -11.41 1.67 -18.08
C GLU A 227 -12.13 1.74 -16.72
N TYR A 228 -11.95 0.72 -15.90
CA TYR A 228 -12.37 0.72 -14.50
C TYR A 228 -11.41 1.52 -13.63
N VAL A 229 -11.77 1.79 -12.38
CA VAL A 229 -10.84 2.24 -11.33
C VAL A 229 -9.65 1.29 -11.28
N ASP A 230 -8.42 1.85 -11.28
CA ASP A 230 -7.21 1.04 -11.46
C ASP A 230 -7.00 0.06 -10.30
N ALA A 231 -7.19 0.49 -9.04
CA ALA A 231 -7.09 -0.41 -7.89
C ALA A 231 -7.93 0.02 -6.69
N VAL A 232 -8.19 -0.94 -5.81
CA VAL A 232 -8.85 -0.71 -4.52
C VAL A 232 -8.14 -1.44 -3.39
N PHE A 233 -8.10 -0.79 -2.20
CA PHE A 233 -7.57 -1.36 -0.97
C PHE A 233 -8.71 -1.64 0.02
N SER A 234 -8.75 -2.84 0.58
CA SER A 234 -9.80 -3.21 1.52
C SER A 234 -9.31 -4.06 2.68
N ASN A 235 -9.90 -3.82 3.86
CA ASN A 235 -9.80 -4.70 5.02
C ASN A 235 -10.77 -5.90 4.97
N LEU A 236 -11.59 -5.99 3.92
CA LEU A 236 -12.47 -7.12 3.62
C LEU A 236 -12.22 -7.61 2.18
N PRO A 237 -10.98 -8.02 1.85
CA PRO A 237 -10.61 -8.34 0.47
C PRO A 237 -11.43 -9.47 -0.12
N ASN A 238 -11.84 -10.46 0.67
CA ASN A 238 -12.71 -11.56 0.24
C ASN A 238 -14.03 -11.07 -0.37
N ARG A 239 -14.64 -10.04 0.24
CA ARG A 239 -15.87 -9.43 -0.27
C ARG A 239 -15.62 -8.68 -1.58
N VAL A 240 -14.52 -7.94 -1.63
CA VAL A 240 -14.17 -7.13 -2.82
C VAL A 240 -13.83 -8.02 -4.02
N VAL A 241 -13.02 -9.06 -3.83
CA VAL A 241 -12.68 -10.05 -4.88
C VAL A 241 -13.96 -10.68 -5.45
N LYS A 242 -14.83 -11.22 -4.56
CA LYS A 242 -16.10 -11.81 -4.98
C LYS A 242 -16.95 -10.84 -5.82
N MET A 243 -17.15 -9.62 -5.33
CA MET A 243 -17.99 -8.64 -6.03
C MET A 243 -17.36 -8.15 -7.33
N ARG A 244 -16.02 -8.02 -7.40
CA ARG A 244 -15.34 -7.69 -8.65
C ARG A 244 -15.58 -8.77 -9.70
N ASP A 245 -15.43 -10.03 -9.33
CA ASP A 245 -15.58 -11.16 -10.24
C ASP A 245 -17.02 -11.29 -10.76
N GLU A 246 -18.01 -10.87 -9.97
CA GLU A 246 -19.41 -10.77 -10.40
C GLU A 246 -19.66 -9.59 -11.35
N ILE A 247 -19.05 -8.41 -11.11
CA ILE A 247 -19.31 -7.15 -11.82
C ILE A 247 -18.44 -7.06 -13.10
N GLN A 248 -17.17 -7.42 -13.00
CA GLN A 248 -16.17 -7.25 -14.05
C GLN A 248 -15.79 -8.61 -14.66
N LYS A 249 -16.79 -9.31 -15.21
CA LYS A 249 -16.58 -10.60 -15.88
C LYS A 249 -15.61 -10.43 -17.06
N PHE A 250 -14.73 -11.40 -17.24
CA PHE A 250 -13.98 -11.52 -18.49
C PHE A 250 -14.99 -11.87 -19.60
N ASN A 251 -15.10 -11.01 -20.61
CA ASN A 251 -15.76 -11.34 -21.85
C ASN A 251 -14.78 -12.05 -22.76
#